data_5d95bd4d0a3854186b33ea388cd01b87
#
_entry.id   5d95bd4d0a3854186b33ea388cd01b87
#
_cell.length_a   1.000
_cell.length_b   1.000
_cell.length_c   1.000
_cell.angle_alpha   90.00
_cell.angle_beta   90.00
_cell.angle_gamma   90.00
#
_symmetry.space_group_name_H-M   'P 1'
#
loop_
_entity.id
_entity.type
_entity.pdbx_description
1 polymer ?
#
loop_
_entity_poly.entity_id
_entity_poly.type
_entity_poly.pdbx_seq_one_letter_code
_entity_poly.pdbx_strand_id
1 'polypeptide(L)'
;MHIVQLLKGSKTAELESLALIPNIRVTRPDRNYGFTFSMTDEDKAAITKCHNALLEEALREMKNDEIDMLVIDEFCAGYNCGLVDKALADEIILHKPEKCELVLTGRDPEQKYVDAADYVSEIRAVKHPYEKGIDARRGIEF
;
A
#
# COMPACT_ATOMS: atom_id res chain seq x y z
N MET A 1 -3.87 13.34 -6.32
CA MET A 1 -3.79 11.90 -5.96
C MET A 1 -2.65 11.67 -4.98
N HIS A 2 -2.87 10.84 -3.97
CA HIS A 2 -1.85 10.40 -3.03
C HIS A 2 -1.66 8.88 -3.14
N ILE A 3 -0.42 8.40 -3.26
CA ILE A 3 -0.06 6.99 -3.26
C ILE A 3 0.73 6.71 -1.98
N VAL A 4 0.21 5.84 -1.12
CA VAL A 4 0.89 5.34 0.06
C VAL A 4 1.40 3.94 -0.25
N GLN A 5 2.72 3.75 -0.26
CA GLN A 5 3.33 2.43 -0.46
C GLN A 5 3.73 1.85 0.89
N LEU A 6 3.01 0.83 1.35
CA LEU A 6 3.40 0.07 2.54
C LEU A 6 4.49 -0.94 2.19
N LEU A 7 5.29 -1.36 3.18
CA LEU A 7 6.33 -2.38 3.04
C LEU A 7 7.46 -2.09 2.03
N LYS A 8 7.42 -0.96 1.32
CA LYS A 8 8.41 -0.58 0.32
C LYS A 8 9.32 0.54 0.85
N GLY A 9 10.46 0.18 1.44
CA GLY A 9 11.47 1.16 1.92
C GLY A 9 12.70 1.29 1.00
N SER A 10 12.84 0.47 -0.05
CA SER A 10 13.94 0.55 -1.01
C SER A 10 13.59 1.39 -2.22
N LYS A 11 14.59 2.00 -2.87
CA LYS A 11 14.39 2.78 -4.08
C LYS A 11 13.92 1.84 -5.21
N THR A 12 12.79 2.19 -5.84
CA THR A 12 12.17 1.44 -6.93
C THR A 12 12.01 2.32 -8.17
N ALA A 13 11.98 1.71 -9.35
CA ALA A 13 12.01 2.45 -10.62
C ALA A 13 10.73 3.28 -10.86
N GLU A 14 9.59 2.81 -10.35
CA GLU A 14 8.32 3.54 -10.51
C GLU A 14 8.32 4.94 -9.89
N LEU A 15 9.14 5.19 -8.87
CA LEU A 15 9.23 6.52 -8.25
C LEU A 15 9.75 7.59 -9.21
N GLU A 16 10.71 7.22 -10.07
CA GLU A 16 11.28 8.13 -11.06
C GLU A 16 10.21 8.55 -12.09
N SER A 17 9.34 7.60 -12.48
CA SER A 17 8.24 7.86 -13.40
C SER A 17 7.11 8.66 -12.74
N LEU A 18 6.73 8.29 -11.51
CA LEU A 18 5.66 8.98 -10.77
C LEU A 18 6.03 10.43 -10.43
N ALA A 19 7.32 10.71 -10.18
CA ALA A 19 7.81 12.07 -9.93
C ALA A 19 7.66 13.02 -11.12
N LEU A 20 7.49 12.50 -12.35
CA LEU A 20 7.27 13.29 -13.56
C LEU A 20 5.79 13.65 -13.77
N ILE A 21 4.88 13.07 -13.02
CA ILE A 21 3.44 13.28 -13.20
C ILE A 21 2.98 14.33 -12.18
N PRO A 22 2.50 15.51 -12.64
CA PRO A 22 2.01 16.53 -11.74
C PRO A 22 0.79 16.04 -10.94
N ASN A 23 0.64 16.56 -9.72
CA ASN A 23 -0.48 16.24 -8.83
C ASN A 23 -0.50 14.78 -8.31
N ILE A 24 0.61 14.05 -8.44
CA ILE A 24 0.82 12.77 -7.76
C ILE A 24 1.85 12.97 -6.65
N ARG A 25 1.48 12.57 -5.45
CA ARG A 25 2.39 12.47 -4.31
C ARG A 25 2.53 11.00 -3.91
N VAL A 26 3.76 10.57 -3.65
CA VAL A 26 4.05 9.22 -3.14
C VAL A 26 4.68 9.34 -1.76
N THR A 27 4.13 8.62 -0.79
CA THR A 27 4.70 8.49 0.55
C THR A 27 4.90 7.02 0.89
N ARG A 28 5.94 6.74 1.67
CA ARG A 28 6.32 5.37 2.07
C ARG A 28 7.28 5.39 3.26
N PRO A 29 7.58 4.24 3.88
CA PRO A 29 8.62 4.16 4.91
C PRO A 29 9.96 4.74 4.43
N ASP A 30 10.65 5.42 5.30
CA ASP A 30 11.92 6.11 5.04
C ASP A 30 13.11 5.15 4.91
N ARG A 31 12.95 3.90 5.38
CA ARG A 31 13.97 2.86 5.30
C ARG A 31 13.37 1.51 4.93
N ASN A 32 14.24 0.60 4.47
CA ASN A 32 13.89 -0.79 4.24
C ASN A 32 13.97 -1.56 5.57
N TYR A 33 12.87 -2.19 5.96
CA TYR A 33 12.79 -3.05 7.15
C TYR A 33 13.01 -4.54 6.83
N GLY A 34 13.30 -4.88 5.56
CA GLY A 34 13.45 -6.26 5.12
C GLY A 34 12.10 -6.95 4.87
N PHE A 35 12.16 -8.27 4.77
CA PHE A 35 10.94 -9.07 4.58
C PHE A 35 10.22 -9.29 5.91
N THR A 36 8.89 -9.28 5.90
CA THR A 36 8.05 -9.41 7.10
C THR A 36 8.36 -10.64 7.95
N PHE A 37 8.75 -11.76 7.31
CA PHE A 37 9.12 -13.00 8.01
C PHE A 37 10.49 -12.93 8.72
N SER A 38 11.32 -11.94 8.40
CA SER A 38 12.66 -11.75 9.02
C SER A 38 12.74 -10.55 9.97
N MET A 39 11.63 -9.79 10.14
CA MET A 39 11.61 -8.63 11.02
C MET A 39 11.65 -9.02 12.49
N THR A 40 12.46 -8.31 13.26
CA THR A 40 12.41 -8.36 14.73
C THR A 40 11.12 -7.71 15.26
N ASP A 41 10.80 -7.91 16.53
CA ASP A 41 9.62 -7.25 17.14
C ASP A 41 9.80 -5.74 17.19
N GLU A 42 11.03 -5.25 17.36
CA GLU A 42 11.36 -3.83 17.29
C GLU A 42 11.13 -3.26 15.86
N ASP A 43 11.55 -4.00 14.82
CA ASP A 43 11.29 -3.60 13.43
C ASP A 43 9.81 -3.56 13.12
N LYS A 44 9.05 -4.58 13.57
CA LYS A 44 7.58 -4.60 13.42
C LYS A 44 6.91 -3.41 14.11
N ALA A 45 7.32 -3.11 15.34
CA ALA A 45 6.78 -1.95 16.05
C ALA A 45 7.12 -0.63 15.33
N ALA A 46 8.34 -0.48 14.84
CA ALA A 46 8.79 0.71 14.13
C ALA A 46 8.07 0.90 12.79
N ILE A 47 7.95 -0.15 11.98
CA ILE A 47 7.24 -0.08 10.69
C ILE A 47 5.75 0.14 10.88
N THR A 48 5.13 -0.50 11.88
CA THR A 48 3.70 -0.27 12.22
C THR A 48 3.45 1.19 12.56
N LYS A 49 4.30 1.79 13.40
CA LYS A 49 4.21 3.21 13.71
C LYS A 49 4.35 4.08 12.45
N CYS A 50 5.28 3.75 11.57
CA CYS A 50 5.47 4.46 10.31
C CYS A 50 4.24 4.33 9.40
N HIS A 51 3.74 3.11 9.20
CA HIS A 51 2.55 2.86 8.39
C HIS A 51 1.33 3.63 8.89
N ASN A 52 1.08 3.57 10.21
CA ASN A 52 -0.06 4.29 10.79
C ASN A 52 0.07 5.79 10.62
N ALA A 53 1.25 6.37 10.79
CA ALA A 53 1.47 7.80 10.56
C ALA A 53 1.19 8.21 9.09
N LEU A 54 1.63 7.41 8.12
CA LEU A 54 1.34 7.64 6.69
C LEU A 54 -0.16 7.56 6.39
N LEU A 55 -0.84 6.57 6.98
CA LEU A 55 -2.28 6.36 6.81
C LEU A 55 -3.12 7.43 7.51
N GLU A 56 -2.71 7.90 8.69
CA GLU A 56 -3.34 9.03 9.40
C GLU A 56 -3.24 10.33 8.58
N GLU A 57 -2.07 10.58 7.97
CA GLU A 57 -1.90 11.72 7.06
C GLU A 57 -2.84 11.61 5.85
N ALA A 58 -2.89 10.45 5.20
CA ALA A 58 -3.76 10.21 4.06
C ALA A 58 -5.25 10.37 4.43
N LEU A 59 -5.68 9.84 5.58
CA LEU A 59 -7.04 10.00 6.09
C LEU A 59 -7.40 11.48 6.32
N ARG A 60 -6.48 12.25 6.90
CA ARG A 60 -6.66 13.69 7.10
C ARG A 60 -6.87 14.42 5.77
N GLU A 61 -6.07 14.09 4.75
CA GLU A 61 -6.19 14.68 3.41
C GLU A 61 -7.51 14.34 2.72
N MET A 62 -7.95 13.07 2.85
CA MET A 62 -9.27 12.65 2.35
C MET A 62 -10.40 13.44 3.00
N LYS A 63 -10.36 13.59 4.35
CA LYS A 63 -11.40 14.32 5.11
C LYS A 63 -11.43 15.81 4.83
N ASN A 64 -10.30 16.39 4.43
CA ASN A 64 -10.17 17.80 4.10
C ASN A 64 -10.42 18.13 2.61
N ASP A 65 -10.83 17.16 1.80
CA ASP A 65 -10.96 17.30 0.34
C ASP A 65 -9.65 17.77 -0.35
N GLU A 66 -8.48 17.40 0.21
CA GLU A 66 -7.16 17.76 -0.33
C GLU A 66 -6.71 16.82 -1.46
N ILE A 67 -7.33 15.64 -1.56
CA ILE A 67 -7.06 14.61 -2.58
C ILE A 67 -8.36 14.03 -3.12
N ASP A 68 -8.40 13.74 -4.43
CA ASP A 68 -9.52 13.09 -5.09
C ASP A 68 -9.37 11.57 -5.17
N MET A 69 -8.14 11.07 -4.98
CA MET A 69 -7.84 9.63 -5.03
C MET A 69 -6.71 9.28 -4.07
N LEU A 70 -6.92 8.22 -3.30
CA LEU A 70 -5.93 7.56 -2.45
C LEU A 70 -5.66 6.15 -2.99
N VAL A 71 -4.40 5.82 -3.22
CA VAL A 71 -3.93 4.46 -3.53
C VAL A 71 -3.10 3.95 -2.35
N ILE A 72 -3.45 2.81 -1.78
CA ILE A 72 -2.64 2.16 -0.74
C ILE A 72 -2.08 0.87 -1.32
N ASP A 73 -0.82 0.94 -1.71
CA ASP A 73 -0.10 -0.18 -2.32
C ASP A 73 0.45 -1.13 -1.24
N GLU A 74 0.34 -2.43 -1.46
CA GLU A 74 0.66 -3.51 -0.50
C GLU A 74 -0.18 -3.46 0.80
N PHE A 75 -1.37 -2.86 0.75
CA PHE A 75 -2.25 -2.74 1.91
C PHE A 75 -2.56 -4.10 2.56
N CYS A 76 -3.01 -5.07 1.75
CA CYS A 76 -3.44 -6.37 2.28
C CYS A 76 -2.29 -7.08 3.02
N ALA A 77 -1.07 -7.02 2.49
CA ALA A 77 0.09 -7.62 3.13
C ALA A 77 0.42 -6.94 4.48
N GLY A 78 0.43 -5.60 4.51
CA GLY A 78 0.64 -4.83 5.75
C GLY A 78 -0.43 -5.14 6.81
N TYR A 79 -1.68 -5.19 6.41
CA TYR A 79 -2.81 -5.49 7.28
C TYR A 79 -2.76 -6.92 7.84
N ASN A 80 -2.57 -7.93 6.98
CA ASN A 80 -2.52 -9.34 7.35
C ASN A 80 -1.33 -9.67 8.26
N CYS A 81 -0.21 -8.96 8.10
CA CYS A 81 0.95 -9.09 8.99
C CYS A 81 0.81 -8.34 10.32
N GLY A 82 -0.32 -7.68 10.58
CA GLY A 82 -0.54 -6.89 11.80
C GLY A 82 0.30 -5.62 11.88
N LEU A 83 0.73 -5.09 10.73
CA LEU A 83 1.57 -3.89 10.62
C LEU A 83 0.77 -2.62 10.29
N VAL A 84 -0.55 -2.68 10.42
CA VAL A 84 -1.50 -1.59 10.25
C VAL A 84 -2.53 -1.67 11.37
N ASP A 85 -2.87 -0.53 11.97
CA ASP A 85 -3.95 -0.46 12.96
C ASP A 85 -5.30 -0.75 12.28
N LYS A 86 -6.05 -1.69 12.86
CA LYS A 86 -7.30 -2.18 12.27
C LYS A 86 -8.41 -1.13 12.30
N ALA A 87 -8.48 -0.33 13.36
CA ALA A 87 -9.50 0.71 13.46
C ALA A 87 -9.22 1.85 12.47
N LEU A 88 -7.95 2.22 12.29
CA LEU A 88 -7.53 3.18 11.28
C LEU A 88 -7.83 2.68 9.86
N ALA A 89 -7.55 1.41 9.58
CA ALA A 89 -7.89 0.79 8.30
C ALA A 89 -9.40 0.82 8.02
N ASP A 90 -10.20 0.46 9.01
CA ASP A 90 -11.68 0.49 8.91
C ASP A 90 -12.18 1.92 8.67
N GLU A 91 -11.63 2.91 9.35
CA GLU A 91 -12.00 4.31 9.17
C GLU A 91 -11.69 4.81 7.75
N ILE A 92 -10.53 4.45 7.19
CA ILE A 92 -10.16 4.82 5.83
C ILE A 92 -11.04 4.14 4.79
N ILE A 93 -11.35 2.86 4.97
CA ILE A 93 -11.95 2.04 3.90
C ILE A 93 -13.48 2.07 3.98
N LEU A 94 -14.04 1.84 5.18
CA LEU A 94 -15.48 1.70 5.37
C LEU A 94 -16.19 3.06 5.56
N HIS A 95 -15.44 4.11 5.91
CA HIS A 95 -15.97 5.44 6.20
C HIS A 95 -15.33 6.53 5.33
N LYS A 96 -14.78 6.15 4.17
CA LYS A 96 -14.18 7.10 3.22
C LYS A 96 -15.20 8.17 2.78
N PRO A 97 -14.79 9.42 2.54
CA PRO A 97 -15.63 10.42 1.91
C PRO A 97 -16.02 9.99 0.49
N GLU A 98 -17.29 10.25 0.09
CA GLU A 98 -17.81 9.90 -1.25
C GLU A 98 -16.99 10.48 -2.40
N LYS A 99 -16.43 11.69 -2.20
CA LYS A 99 -15.66 12.40 -3.23
C LYS A 99 -14.26 11.84 -3.49
N CYS A 100 -13.73 10.98 -2.60
CA CYS A 100 -12.40 10.43 -2.75
C CYS A 100 -12.48 8.99 -3.26
N GLU A 101 -11.83 8.71 -4.37
CA GLU A 101 -11.63 7.35 -4.85
C GLU A 101 -10.58 6.63 -4.01
N LEU A 102 -10.80 5.35 -3.72
CA LEU A 102 -9.86 4.53 -2.94
C LEU A 102 -9.48 3.27 -3.72
N VAL A 103 -8.18 3.04 -3.86
CA VAL A 103 -7.63 1.84 -4.49
C VAL A 103 -6.73 1.13 -3.50
N LEU A 104 -6.99 -0.15 -3.25
CA LEU A 104 -6.17 -1.02 -2.42
C LEU A 104 -5.52 -2.09 -3.29
N THR A 105 -4.26 -2.42 -3.03
CA THR A 105 -3.60 -3.54 -3.66
C THR A 105 -3.07 -4.53 -2.64
N GLY A 106 -2.83 -5.76 -3.06
CA GLY A 106 -2.23 -6.79 -2.23
C GLY A 106 -2.85 -8.17 -2.46
N ARG A 107 -2.42 -9.12 -1.63
CA ARG A 107 -2.90 -10.50 -1.66
C ARG A 107 -3.77 -10.77 -0.45
N ASP A 108 -4.74 -11.69 -0.62
CA ASP A 108 -5.59 -12.18 0.46
C ASP A 108 -6.31 -11.03 1.22
N PRO A 109 -7.14 -10.21 0.52
CA PRO A 109 -7.87 -9.12 1.16
C PRO A 109 -8.84 -9.66 2.21
N GLU A 110 -9.01 -8.91 3.31
CA GLU A 110 -10.03 -9.21 4.31
C GLU A 110 -11.42 -9.18 3.66
N GLN A 111 -12.27 -10.18 3.94
CA GLN A 111 -13.58 -10.31 3.31
C GLN A 111 -14.46 -9.06 3.46
N LYS A 112 -14.44 -8.41 4.62
CA LYS A 112 -15.20 -7.17 4.87
C LYS A 112 -14.86 -6.04 3.90
N TYR A 113 -13.60 -5.96 3.42
CA TYR A 113 -13.18 -4.96 2.44
C TYR A 113 -13.57 -5.35 1.02
N VAL A 114 -13.55 -6.65 0.71
CA VAL A 114 -14.09 -7.18 -0.55
C VAL A 114 -15.59 -6.88 -0.66
N ASP A 115 -16.34 -7.11 0.42
CA ASP A 115 -17.79 -6.87 0.47
C ASP A 115 -18.15 -5.39 0.38
N ALA A 116 -17.27 -4.50 0.84
CA ALA A 116 -17.47 -3.05 0.81
C ALA A 116 -17.00 -2.41 -0.51
N ALA A 117 -16.22 -3.10 -1.32
CA ALA A 117 -15.65 -2.56 -2.56
C ALA A 117 -16.69 -2.54 -3.68
N ASP A 118 -16.70 -1.46 -4.48
CA ASP A 118 -17.50 -1.37 -5.71
C ASP A 118 -16.92 -2.24 -6.83
N TYR A 119 -15.58 -2.41 -6.86
CA TYR A 119 -14.85 -3.20 -7.85
C TYR A 119 -13.82 -4.09 -7.17
N VAL A 120 -13.81 -5.36 -7.53
CA VAL A 120 -12.78 -6.31 -7.12
C VAL A 120 -12.21 -7.00 -8.36
N SER A 121 -10.89 -6.92 -8.54
CA SER A 121 -10.17 -7.57 -9.64
C SER A 121 -9.17 -8.57 -9.08
N GLU A 122 -9.26 -9.82 -9.52
CA GLU A 122 -8.26 -10.85 -9.22
C GLU A 122 -7.28 -10.99 -10.39
N ILE A 123 -5.99 -10.78 -10.12
CA ILE A 123 -4.91 -10.97 -11.10
C ILE A 123 -4.20 -12.29 -10.78
N ARG A 124 -4.30 -13.25 -11.70
CA ARG A 124 -3.73 -14.60 -11.52
C ARG A 124 -2.45 -14.77 -12.32
N ALA A 125 -1.41 -15.26 -11.67
CA ALA A 125 -0.17 -15.65 -12.34
C ALA A 125 -0.37 -16.98 -13.09
N VAL A 126 -0.86 -16.91 -14.32
CA VAL A 126 -1.04 -18.10 -15.17
C VAL A 126 0.32 -18.68 -15.60
N LYS A 127 1.33 -17.83 -15.77
CA LYS A 127 2.76 -18.16 -15.99
C LYS A 127 3.60 -17.09 -15.34
N HIS A 128 4.67 -17.48 -14.67
CA HIS A 128 5.59 -16.54 -14.06
C HIS A 128 7.05 -16.92 -14.36
N PRO A 129 7.93 -15.96 -14.72
CA PRO A 129 9.35 -16.24 -14.99
C PRO A 129 10.09 -16.89 -13.83
N TYR A 130 9.70 -16.59 -12.59
CA TYR A 130 10.27 -17.17 -11.38
C TYR A 130 10.19 -18.70 -11.36
N GLU A 131 9.12 -19.31 -11.91
CA GLU A 131 8.97 -20.77 -12.03
C GLU A 131 10.06 -21.41 -12.91
N LYS A 132 10.72 -20.60 -13.73
CA LYS A 132 11.83 -21.00 -14.61
C LYS A 132 13.19 -20.57 -14.07
N GLY A 133 13.27 -20.10 -12.82
CA GLY A 133 14.50 -19.62 -12.21
C GLY A 133 15.01 -18.30 -12.81
N ILE A 134 14.15 -17.51 -13.42
CA ILE A 134 14.50 -16.18 -13.95
C ILE A 134 14.30 -15.16 -12.83
N ASP A 135 15.39 -14.49 -12.46
CA ASP A 135 15.38 -13.43 -11.45
C ASP A 135 14.65 -12.17 -11.92
N ALA A 136 14.22 -11.36 -10.95
CA ALA A 136 13.60 -10.07 -11.18
C ALA A 136 14.55 -9.10 -11.91
N ARG A 137 14.04 -8.34 -12.88
CA ARG A 137 14.80 -7.43 -13.73
C ARG A 137 14.45 -5.99 -13.44
N ARG A 138 15.48 -5.14 -13.47
CA ARG A 138 15.31 -3.71 -13.26
C ARG A 138 14.42 -3.09 -14.36
N GLY A 139 13.45 -2.30 -13.94
CA GLY A 139 12.51 -1.60 -14.83
C GLY A 139 11.39 -2.49 -15.40
N ILE A 140 11.35 -3.79 -15.00
CA ILE A 140 10.29 -4.74 -15.36
C ILE A 140 9.59 -5.24 -14.09
N GLU A 141 10.31 -5.93 -13.19
CA GLU A 141 9.76 -6.43 -11.94
C GLU A 141 10.11 -5.57 -10.73
N PHE A 142 11.08 -4.65 -10.81
CA PHE A 142 11.42 -3.70 -9.73
C PHE A 142 12.05 -2.39 -10.26
#